data_d9e2b2cab52dbc1be189ad0a40248781
#
_entry.id   d9e2b2cab52dbc1be189ad0a40248781
#
_cell.length_a   1.000
_cell.length_b   1.000
_cell.length_c   1.000
_cell.angle_alpha   90.00
_cell.angle_beta   90.00
_cell.angle_gamma   90.00
#
_symmetry.space_group_name_H-M   'P 1'
#
loop_
_entity.id
_entity.type
_entity.pdbx_description
1 polymer ?
#
loop_
_entity_poly.entity_id
_entity_poly.type
_entity_poly.pdbx_seq_one_letter_code
_entity_poly.pdbx_strand_id
1 'polypeptide(L)'
;MVDNFGQWATRYRGVWVKDDPRDPRLEVGSFLEREASSTQGGDSTTAPSAAAFHRKNPALVQRELSDITMASPAKAKFRMTSDRFMNPNNAPSEFDKVAMGVIRDSGASEYSEVRGGQLLYARRLIADKGCLKCHGAPASAPAAVTALYPGPQGYGYEEGKLAGAISVA
;
A
#
# COMPACT_ATOMS: atom_id res chain seq x y z
N MET A 1 -1.99 6.74 -14.85
CA MET A 1 -2.60 6.31 -13.56
C MET A 1 -1.53 5.80 -12.58
N VAL A 2 -0.69 4.84 -12.96
CA VAL A 2 0.34 4.25 -12.06
C VAL A 2 1.30 5.30 -11.50
N ASP A 3 1.81 6.21 -12.32
CA ASP A 3 2.70 7.30 -11.86
C ASP A 3 2.02 8.26 -10.91
N ASN A 4 0.77 8.65 -11.21
CA ASN A 4 0.01 9.55 -10.36
C ASN A 4 -0.23 8.93 -8.99
N PHE A 5 -0.53 7.63 -8.94
CA PHE A 5 -0.67 6.92 -7.68
C PHE A 5 0.67 6.84 -6.92
N GLY A 6 1.76 6.53 -7.60
CA GLY A 6 3.11 6.51 -7.00
C GLY A 6 3.48 7.88 -6.39
N GLN A 7 3.26 8.96 -7.12
CA GLN A 7 3.49 10.32 -6.62
C GLN A 7 2.58 10.66 -5.44
N TRP A 8 1.30 10.30 -5.51
CA TRP A 8 0.36 10.49 -4.42
C TRP A 8 0.81 9.72 -3.16
N ALA A 9 1.16 8.45 -3.32
CA ALA A 9 1.59 7.59 -2.21
C ALA A 9 2.85 8.14 -1.51
N THR A 10 3.82 8.61 -2.28
CA THR A 10 5.04 9.26 -1.78
C THR A 10 4.71 10.55 -1.03
N ARG A 11 3.82 11.38 -1.57
CA ARG A 11 3.49 12.69 -1.01
C ARG A 11 2.65 12.61 0.26
N TYR A 12 1.60 11.78 0.26
CA TYR A 12 0.62 11.75 1.34
C TYR A 12 0.81 10.59 2.31
N ARG A 13 1.47 9.51 1.88
CA ARG A 13 1.81 8.33 2.71
C ARG A 13 0.61 7.63 3.35
N GLY A 14 -0.58 7.87 2.83
CA GLY A 14 -1.84 7.34 3.31
C GLY A 14 -2.86 8.43 3.62
N VAL A 15 -4.04 8.01 4.01
CA VAL A 15 -5.17 8.88 4.34
C VAL A 15 -5.80 8.46 5.65
N TRP A 16 -6.31 9.44 6.39
CA TRP A 16 -7.20 9.21 7.53
C TRP A 16 -8.63 9.14 7.02
N VAL A 17 -9.33 8.08 7.36
CA VAL A 17 -10.72 7.82 6.96
C VAL A 17 -11.56 7.70 8.22
N LYS A 18 -12.71 8.39 8.24
CA LYS A 18 -13.67 8.25 9.32
C LYS A 18 -14.23 6.82 9.35
N ASP A 19 -14.30 6.23 10.53
CA ASP A 19 -14.88 4.90 10.70
C ASP A 19 -16.36 4.92 10.31
N ASP A 20 -16.74 4.02 9.42
CA ASP A 20 -18.15 3.69 9.14
C ASP A 20 -18.39 2.27 9.65
N PRO A 21 -19.29 2.08 10.66
CA PRO A 21 -19.59 0.75 11.19
C PRO A 21 -20.10 -0.24 10.14
N ARG A 22 -20.53 0.26 8.99
CA ARG A 22 -21.00 -0.57 7.85
C ARG A 22 -19.85 -1.00 6.93
N ASP A 23 -18.64 -0.44 7.08
CA ASP A 23 -17.49 -0.86 6.28
C ASP A 23 -16.94 -2.18 6.85
N PRO A 24 -17.09 -3.31 6.14
CA PRO A 24 -16.58 -4.60 6.59
C PRO A 24 -15.05 -4.65 6.71
N ARG A 25 -14.35 -3.63 6.19
CA ARG A 25 -12.89 -3.49 6.22
C ARG A 25 -12.37 -2.81 7.49
N LEU A 26 -13.25 -2.50 8.46
CA LEU A 26 -12.85 -2.06 9.79
C LEU A 26 -12.31 -3.19 10.67
N GLU A 27 -12.23 -4.41 10.15
CA GLU A 27 -11.67 -5.55 10.87
C GLU A 27 -10.20 -5.32 11.23
N VAL A 28 -9.81 -5.86 12.39
CA VAL A 28 -8.44 -5.78 12.92
C VAL A 28 -7.45 -6.32 11.86
N GLY A 29 -6.47 -5.49 11.49
CA GLY A 29 -5.46 -5.81 10.48
C GLY A 29 -5.68 -5.15 9.12
N SER A 30 -6.83 -4.50 8.89
CA SER A 30 -7.07 -3.74 7.66
C SER A 30 -6.50 -2.32 7.69
N PHE A 31 -6.05 -1.84 8.85
CA PHE A 31 -5.46 -0.51 9.03
C PHE A 31 -4.36 -0.53 10.09
N LEU A 32 -3.42 0.43 10.00
CA LEU A 32 -2.23 0.48 10.86
C LEU A 32 -2.42 1.30 12.14
N GLU A 33 -3.27 2.30 12.11
CA GLU A 33 -3.45 3.26 13.20
C GLU A 33 -4.91 3.65 13.30
N ARG A 34 -5.39 3.85 14.51
CA ARG A 34 -6.74 4.33 14.81
C ARG A 34 -6.66 5.48 15.80
N GLU A 35 -7.32 6.57 15.50
CA GLU A 35 -7.47 7.72 16.38
C GLU A 35 -8.94 7.97 16.70
N ALA A 36 -9.23 8.24 17.97
CA ALA A 36 -10.48 8.84 18.38
C ALA A 36 -10.32 10.36 18.33
N SER A 37 -11.17 11.06 17.58
CA SER A 37 -11.19 12.52 17.60
C SER A 37 -11.64 13.01 18.97
N SER A 38 -10.70 13.54 19.76
CA SER A 38 -11.05 14.35 20.93
C SER A 38 -11.45 15.72 20.41
N THR A 39 -12.74 16.01 20.32
CA THR A 39 -13.21 17.38 20.18
C THR A 39 -12.92 18.12 21.47
N GLN A 40 -11.78 18.83 21.53
CA GLN A 40 -11.59 19.87 22.54
C GLN A 40 -12.38 21.11 22.10
N GLY A 41 -13.36 21.47 22.93
CA GLY A 41 -13.95 22.81 22.94
C GLY A 41 -15.38 22.89 22.44
N GLY A 42 -16.31 23.01 23.37
CA GLY A 42 -17.68 23.46 23.12
C GLY A 42 -18.65 22.84 24.13
N ASP A 43 -19.12 23.68 25.04
CA ASP A 43 -20.23 23.42 25.96
C ASP A 43 -21.43 22.83 25.18
N SER A 44 -21.75 21.56 25.42
CA SER A 44 -22.99 20.98 24.96
C SER A 44 -23.35 19.69 25.68
N THR A 45 -24.52 19.71 26.26
CA THR A 45 -25.17 18.66 27.04
C THR A 45 -25.60 17.41 26.27
N THR A 46 -25.17 17.27 25.04
CA THR A 46 -25.28 16.06 24.19
C THR A 46 -23.94 15.79 23.57
N ALA A 47 -23.15 14.91 24.17
CA ALA A 47 -21.87 14.48 23.59
C ALA A 47 -22.12 13.77 22.25
N PRO A 48 -21.70 14.34 21.11
CA PRO A 48 -21.66 13.57 19.88
C PRO A 48 -20.65 12.44 20.11
N SER A 49 -21.03 11.22 19.77
CA SER A 49 -20.13 10.08 19.72
C SER A 49 -18.84 10.50 19.02
N ALA A 50 -17.71 10.49 19.74
CA ALA A 50 -16.43 10.91 19.20
C ALA A 50 -16.17 10.11 17.92
N ALA A 51 -16.04 10.79 16.79
CA ALA A 51 -15.78 10.13 15.52
C ALA A 51 -14.41 9.45 15.60
N ALA A 52 -14.38 8.15 15.37
CA ALA A 52 -13.13 7.41 15.24
C ALA A 52 -12.63 7.48 13.80
N PHE A 53 -11.33 7.53 13.63
CA PHE A 53 -10.65 7.54 12.34
C PHE A 53 -9.60 6.43 12.33
N HIS A 54 -9.40 5.82 11.16
CA HIS A 54 -8.31 4.89 10.92
C HIS A 54 -7.45 5.36 9.75
N ARG A 55 -6.19 4.98 9.78
CA ARG A 55 -5.24 5.33 8.74
C ARG A 55 -5.08 4.21 7.73
N LYS A 56 -5.37 4.51 6.47
CA LYS A 56 -5.07 3.65 5.33
C LYS A 56 -3.70 3.99 4.77
N ASN A 57 -2.79 3.00 4.74
CA ASN A 57 -1.50 3.14 4.08
C ASN A 57 -1.65 3.06 2.54
N PRO A 58 -0.62 3.44 1.75
CA PRO A 58 -0.70 3.44 0.30
C PRO A 58 -1.06 2.07 -0.31
N ALA A 59 -0.56 0.96 0.24
CA ALA A 59 -0.85 -0.37 -0.28
C ALA A 59 -2.32 -0.77 -0.08
N LEU A 60 -2.92 -0.36 1.04
CA LEU A 60 -4.34 -0.59 1.30
C LEU A 60 -5.22 0.25 0.36
N VAL A 61 -4.91 1.54 0.22
CA VAL A 61 -5.63 2.42 -0.73
C VAL A 61 -5.53 1.88 -2.15
N GLN A 62 -4.34 1.44 -2.57
CA GLN A 62 -4.13 0.85 -3.89
C GLN A 62 -5.01 -0.39 -4.10
N ARG A 63 -5.14 -1.27 -3.10
CA ARG A 63 -5.98 -2.46 -3.18
C ARG A 63 -7.44 -2.09 -3.37
N GLU A 64 -7.96 -1.16 -2.59
CA GLU A 64 -9.34 -0.69 -2.70
C GLU A 64 -9.63 -0.06 -4.07
N LEU A 65 -8.69 0.74 -4.59
CA LEU A 65 -8.81 1.30 -5.94
C LEU A 65 -8.77 0.21 -7.02
N SER A 66 -7.96 -0.84 -6.83
CA SER A 66 -7.94 -1.99 -7.73
C SER A 66 -9.28 -2.72 -7.75
N ASP A 67 -9.90 -2.93 -6.59
CA ASP A 67 -11.19 -3.59 -6.47
C ASP A 67 -12.30 -2.78 -7.18
N ILE A 68 -12.27 -1.45 -7.01
CA ILE A 68 -13.18 -0.54 -7.72
C ILE A 68 -12.96 -0.62 -9.24
N THR A 69 -11.70 -0.64 -9.69
CA THR A 69 -11.37 -0.71 -11.12
C THR A 69 -11.79 -2.05 -11.73
N MET A 70 -11.62 -3.14 -10.99
CA MET A 70 -12.08 -4.47 -11.41
C MET A 70 -13.61 -4.54 -11.57
N ALA A 71 -14.35 -3.83 -10.74
CA ALA A 71 -15.81 -3.73 -10.84
C ALA A 71 -16.26 -2.79 -11.97
N SER A 72 -15.38 -1.98 -12.55
CA SER A 72 -15.65 -1.05 -13.65
C SER A 72 -15.53 -1.73 -15.02
N PRO A 73 -15.98 -1.08 -16.11
CA PRO A 73 -15.77 -1.59 -17.47
C PRO A 73 -14.29 -1.80 -17.86
N ALA A 74 -13.37 -1.09 -17.23
CA ALA A 74 -11.93 -1.21 -17.50
C ALA A 74 -11.36 -2.56 -17.06
N LYS A 75 -11.95 -3.20 -16.04
CA LYS A 75 -11.57 -4.53 -15.53
C LYS A 75 -10.06 -4.73 -15.35
N ALA A 76 -9.32 -3.68 -15.03
CA ALA A 76 -7.88 -3.75 -14.81
C ALA A 76 -7.59 -3.97 -13.31
N LYS A 77 -6.83 -5.00 -13.02
CA LYS A 77 -6.32 -5.27 -11.67
C LYS A 77 -4.92 -4.70 -11.56
N PHE A 78 -4.69 -3.87 -10.54
CA PHE A 78 -3.36 -3.37 -10.25
C PHE A 78 -3.02 -3.54 -8.77
N ARG A 79 -1.76 -3.78 -8.47
CA ARG A 79 -1.30 -4.05 -7.11
C ARG A 79 0.16 -3.61 -6.91
N MET A 80 0.48 -3.28 -5.68
CA MET A 80 1.88 -3.17 -5.25
C MET A 80 2.41 -4.55 -4.91
N THR A 81 3.60 -4.87 -5.37
CA THR A 81 4.27 -6.15 -5.12
C THR A 81 5.76 -5.94 -4.86
N SER A 82 6.39 -6.88 -4.18
CA SER A 82 7.81 -6.84 -3.85
C SER A 82 8.33 -8.25 -3.57
N ASP A 83 9.60 -8.50 -3.83
CA ASP A 83 10.29 -9.71 -3.40
C ASP A 83 10.34 -9.82 -1.87
N ARG A 84 10.31 -8.67 -1.17
CA ARG A 84 10.28 -8.55 0.29
C ARG A 84 8.89 -8.10 0.76
N PHE A 85 7.84 -8.74 0.29
CA PHE A 85 6.48 -8.37 0.68
C PHE A 85 6.25 -8.55 2.19
N MET A 86 5.62 -7.58 2.82
CA MET A 86 5.22 -7.66 4.23
C MET A 86 3.87 -8.39 4.36
N ASN A 87 2.92 -8.05 3.51
CA ASN A 87 1.61 -8.70 3.47
C ASN A 87 1.64 -9.81 2.40
N PRO A 88 1.29 -11.07 2.73
CA PRO A 88 1.25 -12.19 1.77
C PRO A 88 0.42 -11.92 0.52
N ASN A 89 -0.63 -11.11 0.61
CA ASN A 89 -1.45 -10.70 -0.54
C ASN A 89 -0.69 -9.86 -1.57
N ASN A 90 0.47 -9.33 -1.21
CA ASN A 90 1.36 -8.57 -2.08
C ASN A 90 2.53 -9.41 -2.61
N ALA A 91 2.50 -10.73 -2.39
CA ALA A 91 3.50 -11.66 -2.94
C ALA A 91 3.54 -11.56 -4.47
N PRO A 92 4.73 -11.56 -5.09
CA PRO A 92 4.87 -11.41 -6.54
C PRO A 92 4.34 -12.65 -7.28
N SER A 93 3.63 -12.41 -8.39
CA SER A 93 3.32 -13.45 -9.37
C SER A 93 4.58 -13.81 -10.18
N GLU A 94 4.48 -14.84 -11.03
CA GLU A 94 5.59 -15.19 -11.94
C GLU A 94 5.94 -14.03 -12.89
N PHE A 95 4.93 -13.31 -13.39
CA PHE A 95 5.16 -12.10 -14.18
C PHE A 95 5.91 -11.04 -13.37
N ASP A 96 5.49 -10.79 -12.13
CA ASP A 96 6.11 -9.75 -11.28
C ASP A 96 7.57 -10.06 -10.97
N LYS A 97 7.90 -11.34 -10.74
CA LYS A 97 9.29 -11.79 -10.52
C LYS A 97 10.15 -11.51 -11.74
N VAL A 98 9.67 -11.89 -12.93
CA VAL A 98 10.37 -11.62 -14.18
C VAL A 98 10.54 -10.12 -14.39
N ALA A 99 9.45 -9.35 -14.26
CA ALA A 99 9.46 -7.91 -14.46
C ALA A 99 10.44 -7.21 -13.49
N MET A 100 10.40 -7.53 -12.20
CA MET A 100 11.33 -6.96 -11.21
C MET A 100 12.78 -7.38 -11.46
N GLY A 101 13.02 -8.60 -11.94
CA GLY A 101 14.34 -9.06 -12.38
C GLY A 101 14.87 -8.21 -13.53
N VAL A 102 14.11 -8.11 -14.61
CA VAL A 102 14.50 -7.29 -15.79
C VAL A 102 14.73 -5.84 -15.40
N ILE A 103 13.83 -5.24 -14.60
CA ILE A 103 13.95 -3.85 -14.14
C ILE A 103 15.23 -3.66 -13.31
N ARG A 104 15.54 -4.60 -12.43
CA ARG A 104 16.74 -4.56 -11.58
C ARG A 104 18.02 -4.62 -12.40
N ASP A 105 18.07 -5.53 -13.35
CA ASP A 105 19.28 -5.84 -14.13
C ASP A 105 19.56 -4.78 -15.21
N SER A 106 18.49 -4.23 -15.82
CA SER A 106 18.63 -3.23 -16.90
C SER A 106 18.56 -1.77 -16.42
N GLY A 107 18.07 -1.53 -15.19
CA GLY A 107 17.77 -0.17 -14.71
C GLY A 107 16.50 0.44 -15.35
N ALA A 108 15.74 -0.32 -16.13
CA ALA A 108 14.52 0.15 -16.76
C ALA A 108 13.50 0.68 -15.74
N SER A 109 12.65 1.60 -16.15
CA SER A 109 11.59 2.12 -15.30
C SER A 109 10.36 1.21 -15.28
N GLU A 110 10.20 0.37 -16.30
CA GLU A 110 9.01 -0.45 -16.53
C GLU A 110 9.33 -1.67 -17.35
N TYR A 111 8.44 -2.64 -17.31
CA TYR A 111 8.46 -3.84 -18.13
C TYR A 111 7.02 -4.20 -18.52
N SER A 112 6.83 -4.69 -19.74
CA SER A 112 5.54 -5.20 -20.19
C SER A 112 5.71 -6.37 -21.14
N GLU A 113 4.71 -7.25 -21.13
CA GLU A 113 4.60 -8.35 -22.09
C GLU A 113 3.14 -8.65 -22.40
N VAL A 114 2.88 -9.34 -23.49
CA VAL A 114 1.57 -9.90 -23.81
C VAL A 114 1.62 -11.41 -23.58
N ARG A 115 0.75 -11.90 -22.70
CA ARG A 115 0.63 -13.31 -22.38
C ARG A 115 -0.83 -13.74 -22.47
N GLY A 116 -1.13 -14.73 -23.32
CA GLY A 116 -2.50 -15.20 -23.52
C GLY A 116 -3.47 -14.11 -24.03
N GLY A 117 -2.99 -13.14 -24.80
CA GLY A 117 -3.80 -12.02 -25.29
C GLY A 117 -4.01 -10.90 -24.28
N GLN A 118 -3.48 -11.03 -23.06
CA GLN A 118 -3.56 -10.01 -22.03
C GLN A 118 -2.26 -9.22 -21.94
N LEU A 119 -2.36 -7.89 -21.89
CA LEU A 119 -1.22 -7.02 -21.60
C LEU A 119 -0.94 -7.04 -20.10
N LEU A 120 0.26 -7.45 -19.74
CA LEU A 120 0.81 -7.39 -18.38
C LEU A 120 1.85 -6.26 -18.34
N TYR A 121 1.78 -5.43 -17.30
CA TYR A 121 2.64 -4.27 -17.15
C TYR A 121 3.14 -4.15 -15.70
N ALA A 122 4.38 -3.78 -15.54
CA ALA A 122 4.97 -3.49 -14.23
C ALA A 122 5.82 -2.21 -14.29
N ARG A 123 5.66 -1.37 -13.28
CA ARG A 123 6.47 -0.17 -13.10
C ARG A 123 7.19 -0.22 -11.76
N ARG A 124 8.49 0.09 -11.80
CA ARG A 124 9.33 0.07 -10.59
C ARG A 124 8.81 1.01 -9.50
N LEU A 125 8.94 0.56 -8.27
CA LEU A 125 8.85 1.39 -7.07
C LEU A 125 10.24 1.55 -6.47
N ILE A 126 10.67 2.79 -6.29
CA ILE A 126 11.92 3.11 -5.62
C ILE A 126 11.58 3.54 -4.19
N ALA A 127 12.29 2.98 -3.22
CA ALA A 127 12.10 3.35 -1.83
C ALA A 127 12.54 4.79 -1.57
N ASP A 128 11.70 5.56 -0.92
CA ASP A 128 12.02 6.88 -0.39
C ASP A 128 12.13 6.85 1.15
N LYS A 129 12.55 7.96 1.75
CA LYS A 129 12.63 8.10 3.22
C LYS A 129 11.31 7.79 3.93
N GLY A 130 10.18 8.03 3.27
CA GLY A 130 8.87 7.75 3.81
C GLY A 130 8.57 6.26 3.92
N CYS A 131 9.04 5.47 2.95
CA CYS A 131 8.93 4.03 2.95
C CYS A 131 9.68 3.41 4.13
N LEU A 132 10.85 3.96 4.46
CA LEU A 132 11.74 3.42 5.48
C LEU A 132 11.18 3.53 6.90
N LYS A 133 10.17 4.37 7.14
CA LYS A 133 9.49 4.44 8.44
C LYS A 133 8.86 3.11 8.85
N CYS A 134 8.33 2.36 7.86
CA CYS A 134 7.71 1.06 8.11
C CYS A 134 8.55 -0.10 7.56
N HIS A 135 9.35 0.14 6.52
CA HIS A 135 10.08 -0.87 5.77
C HIS A 135 11.61 -0.78 5.94
N GLY A 136 12.11 0.14 6.76
CA GLY A 136 13.53 0.24 7.13
C GLY A 136 13.95 -0.84 8.12
N ALA A 137 14.71 -0.48 9.14
CA ALA A 137 15.08 -1.42 10.20
C ALA A 137 13.83 -1.81 11.02
N PRO A 138 13.65 -3.10 11.36
CA PRO A 138 12.50 -3.54 12.17
C PRO A 138 12.36 -2.80 13.49
N ALA A 139 13.48 -2.48 14.14
CA ALA A 139 13.51 -1.77 15.42
C ALA A 139 13.01 -0.31 15.35
N SER A 140 12.98 0.28 14.14
CA SER A 140 12.49 1.65 13.94
C SER A 140 11.06 1.71 13.38
N ALA A 141 10.48 0.55 13.05
CA ALA A 141 9.12 0.49 12.54
C ALA A 141 8.10 0.77 13.67
N PRO A 142 6.96 1.39 13.36
CA PRO A 142 5.89 1.60 14.34
C PRO A 142 5.43 0.28 14.98
N ALA A 143 5.12 0.32 16.27
CA ALA A 143 4.69 -0.87 17.03
C ALA A 143 3.46 -1.57 16.38
N ALA A 144 2.54 -0.80 15.82
CA ALA A 144 1.39 -1.36 15.09
C ALA A 144 1.80 -2.18 13.85
N VAL A 145 2.88 -1.78 13.16
CA VAL A 145 3.42 -2.52 12.01
C VAL A 145 4.06 -3.82 12.46
N THR A 146 4.93 -3.75 13.47
CA THR A 146 5.63 -4.96 13.99
C THR A 146 4.69 -5.95 14.65
N ALA A 147 3.61 -5.47 15.27
CA ALA A 147 2.57 -6.33 15.83
C ALA A 147 1.80 -7.10 14.75
N LEU A 148 1.49 -6.46 13.62
CA LEU A 148 0.78 -7.09 12.50
C LEU A 148 1.70 -7.98 11.65
N TYR A 149 2.98 -7.61 11.55
CA TYR A 149 3.96 -8.26 10.68
C TYR A 149 5.25 -8.55 11.46
N PRO A 150 5.22 -9.51 12.39
CA PRO A 150 6.36 -9.81 13.28
C PRO A 150 7.53 -10.55 12.59
N GLY A 151 7.31 -10.99 11.35
CA GLY A 151 8.34 -11.73 10.59
C GLY A 151 9.46 -10.82 10.06
N PRO A 152 10.55 -11.41 9.56
CA PRO A 152 11.68 -10.66 9.00
C PRO A 152 11.38 -10.05 7.63
N GLN A 153 10.30 -10.46 6.98
CA GLN A 153 9.93 -9.99 5.64
C GLN A 153 9.36 -8.59 5.68
N GLY A 154 9.60 -7.84 4.61
CA GLY A 154 9.07 -6.48 4.44
C GLY A 154 9.93 -5.39 5.05
N TYR A 155 11.07 -5.73 5.63
CA TYR A 155 12.03 -4.78 6.22
C TYR A 155 13.35 -4.75 5.45
N GLY A 156 14.24 -3.84 5.84
CA GLY A 156 15.57 -3.72 5.26
C GLY A 156 15.58 -3.07 3.87
N TYR A 157 14.58 -2.25 3.56
CA TYR A 157 14.62 -1.40 2.37
C TYR A 157 15.62 -0.27 2.55
N GLU A 158 16.21 0.18 1.44
CA GLU A 158 17.19 1.25 1.39
C GLU A 158 16.70 2.36 0.48
N GLU A 159 16.94 3.61 0.88
CA GLU A 159 16.57 4.77 0.07
C GLU A 159 17.25 4.73 -1.32
N GLY A 160 16.48 5.05 -2.34
CA GLY A 160 16.95 5.06 -3.74
C GLY A 160 17.06 3.68 -4.38
N LYS A 161 16.81 2.59 -3.65
CA LYS A 161 16.85 1.23 -4.20
C LYS A 161 15.47 0.75 -4.64
N LEU A 162 15.45 -0.26 -5.50
CA LEU A 162 14.23 -0.93 -5.95
C LEU A 162 13.53 -1.57 -4.74
N ALA A 163 12.33 -1.09 -4.44
CA ALA A 163 11.48 -1.61 -3.37
C ALA A 163 10.49 -2.67 -3.87
N GLY A 164 10.15 -2.63 -5.15
CA GLY A 164 9.17 -3.50 -5.77
C GLY A 164 8.62 -2.91 -7.05
N ALA A 165 7.40 -3.27 -7.39
CA ALA A 165 6.70 -2.75 -8.55
C ALA A 165 5.21 -2.48 -8.27
N ILE A 166 4.61 -1.60 -9.08
CA ILE A 166 3.17 -1.57 -9.29
C ILE A 166 2.92 -2.36 -10.57
N SER A 167 2.19 -3.47 -10.46
CA SER A 167 1.83 -4.30 -11.60
C SER A 167 0.36 -4.15 -11.96
N VAL A 168 0.08 -4.30 -13.26
CA VAL A 168 -1.26 -4.20 -13.85
C VAL A 168 -1.49 -5.42 -14.74
N ALA A 169 -2.67 -6.00 -14.61
CA ALA A 169 -3.12 -7.15 -15.40
C ALA A 169 -4.58 -6.96 -15.83
#